data_fd5821558bee9df8bbfe867bd56568b5
#
_entry.id   fd5821558bee9df8bbfe867bd56568b5
#
_cell.length_a   1.000
_cell.length_b   1.000
_cell.length_c   1.000
_cell.angle_alpha   90.00
_cell.angle_beta   90.00
_cell.angle_gamma   90.00
#
_symmetry.space_group_name_H-M   'P 1'
#
loop_
_entity.id
_entity.type
_entity.pdbx_description
1 polymer ?
#
loop_
_entity_poly.entity_id
_entity_poly.type
_entity_poly.pdbx_seq_one_letter_code
_entity_poly.pdbx_strand_id
1 'polypeptide(L)'
;MPQTEEAFGTPDTREFDYAVRARGISKSYGDVEALRNLSLDFPRGQLTSVLGPSGCGKTTLLKIIAGLLSPNSGEVEVNGKPVTGPGPDRAFVFQDFALLPWASVIRNVAFGLELRGVAKSEREGIAHKYIKNVGLGGFENSFPHELSGGMRQRVGLARALSVDAQVLLMDEPFSAVDEQTRRKFQEDLLSLVQQENKTFIFVTHSIEEAVYVSDQIALLLPRPSRVSEIIRPTGIRNKGTDNIRRDPEYLDIVDRIWGSLRDYVE
;
A
#
# COMPACT_ATOMS: atom_id res chain seq x y z
N MET A 1 -35.80 9.78 -30.70
CA MET A 1 -35.78 9.17 -29.36
C MET A 1 -34.56 9.72 -28.65
N PRO A 2 -34.68 10.47 -27.55
CA PRO A 2 -33.54 11.01 -26.84
C PRO A 2 -32.92 9.92 -25.97
N GLN A 3 -31.60 9.80 -26.06
CA GLN A 3 -30.81 8.94 -25.19
C GLN A 3 -30.80 9.55 -23.79
N THR A 4 -31.22 8.76 -22.81
CA THR A 4 -31.15 9.08 -21.39
C THR A 4 -29.69 9.08 -20.95
N GLU A 5 -29.16 10.26 -20.62
CA GLU A 5 -27.95 10.43 -19.81
C GLU A 5 -28.24 9.83 -18.41
N GLU A 6 -27.67 8.67 -18.14
CA GLU A 6 -27.62 8.15 -16.78
C GLU A 6 -26.73 9.05 -15.92
N ALA A 7 -27.33 9.64 -14.90
CA ALA A 7 -26.71 10.53 -13.96
C ALA A 7 -25.61 9.77 -13.17
N PHE A 8 -24.35 10.11 -13.43
CA PHE A 8 -23.26 9.78 -12.53
C PHE A 8 -23.54 10.40 -11.16
N GLY A 9 -23.55 9.56 -10.13
CA GLY A 9 -23.81 9.95 -8.76
C GLY A 9 -22.92 11.16 -8.36
N THR A 10 -23.55 12.13 -7.68
CA THR A 10 -22.91 13.31 -7.13
C THR A 10 -21.68 12.91 -6.30
N PRO A 11 -20.51 13.53 -6.48
CA PRO A 11 -19.33 13.26 -5.66
C PRO A 11 -19.66 13.59 -4.19
N ASP A 12 -19.34 12.65 -3.31
CA ASP A 12 -19.44 12.84 -1.85
C ASP A 12 -18.56 14.03 -1.46
N THR A 13 -19.18 15.16 -1.13
CA THR A 13 -18.53 16.44 -0.82
C THR A 13 -18.02 16.50 0.62
N ARG A 14 -17.72 15.37 1.27
CA ARG A 14 -16.96 15.41 2.51
C ARG A 14 -15.56 15.94 2.19
N GLU A 15 -15.18 17.02 2.83
CA GLU A 15 -13.86 17.64 2.73
C GLU A 15 -12.83 16.70 3.39
N PHE A 16 -12.30 15.74 2.60
CA PHE A 16 -11.25 14.84 3.08
C PHE A 16 -9.91 15.60 3.12
N ASP A 17 -9.22 15.51 4.27
CA ASP A 17 -7.80 15.85 4.31
C ASP A 17 -7.01 14.71 3.62
N TYR A 18 -6.32 15.03 2.55
CA TYR A 18 -5.55 14.05 1.77
C TYR A 18 -4.08 14.11 2.13
N ALA A 19 -3.49 12.95 2.43
CA ALA A 19 -2.05 12.84 2.66
C ALA A 19 -1.27 12.81 1.34
N VAL A 20 -1.85 12.21 0.28
CA VAL A 20 -1.24 12.15 -1.05
C VAL A 20 -2.27 12.54 -2.10
N ARG A 21 -1.85 13.33 -3.08
CA ARG A 21 -2.63 13.68 -4.26
C ARG A 21 -1.82 13.41 -5.52
N ALA A 22 -2.34 12.61 -6.42
CA ALA A 22 -1.80 12.41 -7.76
C ALA A 22 -2.72 13.09 -8.77
N ARG A 23 -2.18 13.91 -9.66
CA ARG A 23 -2.93 14.70 -10.65
C ARG A 23 -2.38 14.48 -12.04
N GLY A 24 -3.22 13.95 -12.94
CA GLY A 24 -2.92 13.83 -14.36
C GLY A 24 -1.67 13.00 -14.69
N ILE A 25 -1.35 12.01 -13.86
CA ILE A 25 -0.13 11.21 -13.99
C ILE A 25 -0.15 10.40 -15.26
N SER A 26 0.84 10.63 -16.14
CA SER A 26 1.11 9.78 -17.29
C SER A 26 2.53 9.25 -17.26
N LYS A 27 2.72 8.00 -17.66
CA LYS A 27 4.03 7.34 -17.72
C LYS A 27 4.09 6.32 -18.82
N SER A 28 5.13 6.45 -19.67
CA SER A 28 5.46 5.48 -20.71
C SER A 28 6.87 4.92 -20.52
N TYR A 29 7.09 3.73 -21.03
CA TYR A 29 8.36 3.04 -21.14
C TYR A 29 8.54 2.63 -22.61
N GLY A 30 9.33 3.39 -23.36
CA GLY A 30 9.34 3.27 -24.82
C GLY A 30 7.93 3.46 -25.39
N ASP A 31 7.46 2.51 -26.18
CA ASP A 31 6.14 2.52 -26.82
C ASP A 31 5.00 2.06 -25.90
N VAL A 32 5.32 1.58 -24.68
CA VAL A 32 4.31 1.08 -23.74
C VAL A 32 3.86 2.20 -22.80
N GLU A 33 2.63 2.67 -22.99
CA GLU A 33 2.00 3.60 -22.05
C GLU A 33 1.44 2.85 -20.86
N ALA A 34 2.09 2.99 -19.70
CA ALA A 34 1.71 2.32 -18.47
C ALA A 34 0.56 3.04 -17.74
N LEU A 35 0.66 4.38 -17.64
CA LEU A 35 -0.35 5.24 -16.98
C LEU A 35 -0.75 6.35 -17.94
N ARG A 36 -2.06 6.67 -18.01
CA ARG A 36 -2.61 7.74 -18.84
C ARG A 36 -3.53 8.66 -18.04
N ASN A 37 -3.10 9.90 -17.82
CA ASN A 37 -3.89 10.94 -17.16
C ASN A 37 -4.58 10.47 -15.87
N LEU A 38 -3.84 9.68 -15.04
CA LEU A 38 -4.37 9.09 -13.82
C LEU A 38 -4.40 10.15 -12.72
N SER A 39 -5.57 10.33 -12.10
CA SER A 39 -5.74 11.17 -10.92
C SER A 39 -6.33 10.33 -9.80
N LEU A 40 -5.73 10.44 -8.59
CA LEU A 40 -6.14 9.66 -7.43
C LEU A 40 -5.71 10.37 -6.14
N ASP A 41 -6.63 10.43 -5.18
CA ASP A 41 -6.42 11.00 -3.85
C ASP A 41 -6.39 9.91 -2.79
N PHE A 42 -5.50 10.09 -1.81
CA PHE A 42 -5.31 9.15 -0.70
C PHE A 42 -5.61 9.88 0.62
N PRO A 43 -6.74 9.56 1.27
CA PRO A 43 -7.14 10.20 2.52
C PRO A 43 -6.13 9.95 3.64
N ARG A 44 -5.92 10.99 4.46
CA ARG A 44 -5.00 10.93 5.61
C ARG A 44 -5.48 9.92 6.65
N GLY A 45 -4.53 9.17 7.22
CA GLY A 45 -4.81 8.20 8.29
C GLY A 45 -5.61 6.98 7.84
N GLN A 46 -5.80 6.78 6.53
CA GLN A 46 -6.52 5.64 5.98
C GLN A 46 -5.59 4.67 5.25
N LEU A 47 -6.05 3.44 5.11
CA LEU A 47 -5.43 2.45 4.26
C LEU A 47 -6.16 2.42 2.91
N THR A 48 -5.46 2.82 1.85
CA THR A 48 -5.98 2.75 0.47
C THR A 48 -5.28 1.63 -0.30
N SER A 49 -6.08 0.73 -0.88
CA SER A 49 -5.59 -0.25 -1.85
C SER A 49 -5.69 0.29 -3.28
N VAL A 50 -4.64 0.04 -4.06
CA VAL A 50 -4.67 0.19 -5.51
C VAL A 50 -4.74 -1.20 -6.11
N LEU A 51 -5.93 -1.57 -6.60
CA LEU A 51 -6.26 -2.89 -7.11
C LEU A 51 -6.32 -2.87 -8.64
N GLY A 52 -5.90 -3.94 -9.28
CA GLY A 52 -6.00 -4.10 -10.73
C GLY A 52 -5.18 -5.28 -11.23
N PRO A 53 -5.33 -5.66 -12.50
CA PRO A 53 -4.64 -6.82 -13.08
C PRO A 53 -3.12 -6.66 -13.06
N SER A 54 -2.41 -7.78 -13.19
CA SER A 54 -0.95 -7.76 -13.26
C SER A 54 -0.46 -6.93 -14.45
N GLY A 55 0.59 -6.14 -14.22
CA GLY A 55 1.16 -5.28 -15.24
C GLY A 55 0.37 -4.01 -15.58
N CYS A 56 -0.77 -3.71 -14.94
CA CYS A 56 -1.53 -2.49 -15.25
C CYS A 56 -0.85 -1.18 -14.82
N GLY A 57 0.26 -1.20 -14.08
CA GLY A 57 0.99 0.04 -13.71
C GLY A 57 0.91 0.41 -12.22
N LYS A 58 0.36 -0.43 -11.35
CA LYS A 58 0.26 -0.20 -9.89
C LYS A 58 1.61 0.16 -9.26
N THR A 59 2.61 -0.70 -9.45
CA THR A 59 3.99 -0.46 -8.97
C THR A 59 4.59 0.82 -9.57
N THR A 60 4.26 1.15 -10.83
CA THR A 60 4.70 2.40 -11.46
C THR A 60 4.11 3.61 -10.72
N LEU A 61 2.81 3.61 -10.44
CA LEU A 61 2.17 4.67 -9.67
C LEU A 61 2.79 4.79 -8.26
N LEU A 62 2.98 3.66 -7.59
CA LEU A 62 3.55 3.63 -6.24
C LEU A 62 4.99 4.19 -6.22
N LYS A 63 5.83 3.85 -7.22
CA LYS A 63 7.19 4.39 -7.36
C LYS A 63 7.19 5.88 -7.69
N ILE A 64 6.20 6.38 -8.43
CA ILE A 64 6.04 7.82 -8.69
C ILE A 64 5.68 8.55 -7.39
N ILE A 65 4.73 8.04 -6.61
CA ILE A 65 4.39 8.60 -5.29
C ILE A 65 5.61 8.59 -4.35
N ALA A 66 6.41 7.53 -4.37
CA ALA A 66 7.64 7.43 -3.59
C ALA A 66 8.73 8.45 -4.02
N GLY A 67 8.62 9.03 -5.21
CA GLY A 67 9.67 9.85 -5.81
C GLY A 67 10.85 9.04 -6.36
N LEU A 68 10.69 7.71 -6.50
CA LEU A 68 11.69 6.81 -7.09
C LEU A 68 11.64 6.81 -8.62
N LEU A 69 10.57 7.36 -9.19
CA LEU A 69 10.34 7.44 -10.63
C LEU A 69 9.64 8.75 -10.94
N SER A 70 10.12 9.48 -11.95
CA SER A 70 9.44 10.69 -12.44
C SER A 70 8.34 10.33 -13.45
N PRO A 71 7.15 10.93 -13.38
CA PRO A 71 6.14 10.80 -14.42
C PRO A 71 6.60 11.52 -15.71
N ASN A 72 5.96 11.23 -16.84
CA ASN A 72 6.15 12.01 -18.07
C ASN A 72 5.34 13.30 -18.05
N SER A 73 4.17 13.27 -17.40
CA SER A 73 3.33 14.45 -17.14
C SER A 73 2.51 14.25 -15.87
N GLY A 74 1.97 15.34 -15.35
CA GLY A 74 1.24 15.35 -14.08
C GLY A 74 2.17 15.54 -12.89
N GLU A 75 1.59 15.62 -11.71
CA GLU A 75 2.30 15.89 -10.47
C GLU A 75 1.74 15.06 -9.31
N VAL A 76 2.59 14.85 -8.32
CA VAL A 76 2.21 14.23 -7.03
C VAL A 76 2.56 15.18 -5.92
N GLU A 77 1.64 15.33 -4.97
CA GLU A 77 1.86 16.02 -3.71
C GLU A 77 1.77 15.04 -2.54
N VAL A 78 2.65 15.20 -1.56
CA VAL A 78 2.59 14.52 -0.26
C VAL A 78 2.55 15.58 0.83
N ASN A 79 1.51 15.56 1.66
CA ASN A 79 1.26 16.57 2.69
C ASN A 79 1.30 18.01 2.15
N GLY A 80 0.73 18.23 0.93
CA GLY A 80 0.69 19.53 0.25
C GLY A 80 2.04 19.99 -0.32
N LYS A 81 3.05 19.12 -0.37
CA LYS A 81 4.36 19.44 -0.96
C LYS A 81 4.59 18.60 -2.21
N PRO A 82 5.06 19.21 -3.33
CA PRO A 82 5.35 18.47 -4.55
C PRO A 82 6.45 17.42 -4.33
N VAL A 83 6.26 16.25 -4.93
CA VAL A 83 7.25 15.17 -4.94
C VAL A 83 8.25 15.39 -6.06
N THR A 84 9.48 15.76 -5.72
CA THR A 84 10.59 15.94 -6.65
C THR A 84 11.64 14.84 -6.59
N GLY A 85 11.52 13.92 -5.61
CA GLY A 85 12.42 12.81 -5.36
C GLY A 85 12.04 12.04 -4.10
N PRO A 86 12.84 11.05 -3.66
CA PRO A 86 12.65 10.37 -2.39
C PRO A 86 12.67 11.37 -1.23
N GLY A 87 11.83 11.14 -0.21
CA GLY A 87 11.72 12.04 0.95
C GLY A 87 11.53 11.28 2.27
N PRO A 88 11.81 11.94 3.41
CA PRO A 88 11.69 11.34 4.73
C PRO A 88 10.23 11.18 5.21
N ASP A 89 9.30 11.82 4.54
CA ASP A 89 7.87 11.85 4.83
C ASP A 89 7.14 10.57 4.38
N ARG A 90 7.83 9.72 3.60
CA ARG A 90 7.32 8.46 3.08
C ARG A 90 8.33 7.33 3.14
N ALA A 91 7.86 6.10 3.39
CA ALA A 91 8.66 4.89 3.40
C ALA A 91 8.08 3.87 2.39
N PHE A 92 8.95 3.04 1.82
CA PHE A 92 8.60 2.07 0.80
C PHE A 92 8.93 0.65 1.25
N VAL A 93 7.95 -0.24 1.17
CA VAL A 93 8.12 -1.69 1.34
C VAL A 93 8.08 -2.34 -0.04
N PHE A 94 9.21 -2.88 -0.46
CA PHE A 94 9.37 -3.52 -1.77
C PHE A 94 8.81 -4.94 -1.77
N GLN A 95 8.36 -5.41 -2.93
CA GLN A 95 7.85 -6.76 -3.14
C GLN A 95 8.90 -7.83 -2.81
N ASP A 96 10.16 -7.60 -3.13
CA ASP A 96 11.32 -8.46 -2.85
C ASP A 96 11.99 -8.16 -1.49
N PHE A 97 11.31 -7.37 -0.63
CA PHE A 97 11.74 -6.92 0.70
C PHE A 97 12.95 -6.01 0.72
N ALA A 98 13.83 -6.06 -0.28
CA ALA A 98 15.08 -5.28 -0.40
C ALA A 98 15.87 -5.21 0.93
N LEU A 99 15.96 -6.34 1.66
CA LEU A 99 16.74 -6.42 2.88
C LEU A 99 18.23 -6.44 2.55
N LEU A 100 19.04 -5.86 3.44
CA LEU A 100 20.50 -5.93 3.38
C LEU A 100 20.92 -7.37 3.78
N PRO A 101 21.39 -8.22 2.85
CA PRO A 101 21.61 -9.64 3.14
C PRO A 101 22.77 -9.89 4.12
N TRP A 102 23.68 -8.93 4.26
CA TRP A 102 24.81 -8.94 5.19
C TRP A 102 24.53 -8.33 6.56
N ALA A 103 23.32 -7.83 6.78
CA ALA A 103 22.91 -7.18 8.03
C ALA A 103 21.88 -8.03 8.77
N SER A 104 21.97 -8.08 10.09
CA SER A 104 20.97 -8.72 10.94
C SER A 104 19.62 -7.99 10.88
N VAL A 105 18.56 -8.62 11.41
CA VAL A 105 17.20 -8.05 11.50
C VAL A 105 17.24 -6.68 12.17
N ILE A 106 17.85 -6.56 13.34
CA ILE A 106 17.92 -5.28 14.06
C ILE A 106 18.62 -4.20 13.25
N ARG A 107 19.71 -4.56 12.55
CA ARG A 107 20.44 -3.61 11.71
C ARG A 107 19.66 -3.23 10.46
N ASN A 108 18.91 -4.16 9.85
CA ASN A 108 18.00 -3.86 8.75
C ASN A 108 16.93 -2.86 9.19
N VAL A 109 16.29 -3.09 10.35
CA VAL A 109 15.23 -2.21 10.86
C VAL A 109 15.78 -0.83 11.25
N ALA A 110 16.97 -0.78 11.87
CA ALA A 110 17.61 0.46 12.28
C ALA A 110 18.25 1.24 11.12
N PHE A 111 18.37 0.66 9.91
CA PHE A 111 19.19 1.23 8.82
C PHE A 111 18.78 2.64 8.41
N GLY A 112 17.47 2.90 8.26
CA GLY A 112 16.98 4.23 7.90
C GLY A 112 17.27 5.29 8.98
N LEU A 113 17.24 4.90 10.25
CA LEU A 113 17.62 5.76 11.38
C LEU A 113 19.14 6.02 11.42
N GLU A 114 19.93 5.01 11.06
CA GLU A 114 21.39 5.14 10.93
C GLU A 114 21.75 6.19 9.88
N LEU A 115 21.09 6.16 8.72
CA LEU A 115 21.29 7.15 7.66
C LEU A 115 20.86 8.57 8.07
N ARG A 116 19.93 8.70 9.01
CA ARG A 116 19.51 9.98 9.59
C ARG A 116 20.42 10.46 10.74
N GLY A 117 21.48 9.72 11.07
CA GLY A 117 22.44 10.07 12.13
C GLY A 117 21.92 9.84 13.55
N VAL A 118 20.85 9.06 13.75
CA VAL A 118 20.30 8.72 15.08
C VAL A 118 21.32 7.89 15.86
N ALA A 119 21.56 8.22 17.13
CA ALA A 119 22.51 7.54 18.00
C ALA A 119 22.21 6.02 18.11
N LYS A 120 23.26 5.20 18.22
CA LYS A 120 23.13 3.74 18.19
C LYS A 120 22.14 3.18 19.22
N SER A 121 22.23 3.62 20.46
CA SER A 121 21.35 3.16 21.54
C SER A 121 19.87 3.50 21.28
N GLU A 122 19.60 4.69 20.74
CA GLU A 122 18.26 5.16 20.42
C GLU A 122 17.68 4.39 19.23
N ARG A 123 18.42 4.27 18.12
CA ARG A 123 17.94 3.56 16.93
C ARG A 123 17.72 2.07 17.17
N GLU A 124 18.56 1.42 18.01
CA GLU A 124 18.37 0.04 18.42
C GLU A 124 17.12 -0.12 19.31
N GLY A 125 16.85 0.81 20.21
CA GLY A 125 15.63 0.83 21.02
C GLY A 125 14.37 0.94 20.15
N ILE A 126 14.38 1.84 19.15
CA ILE A 126 13.31 2.00 18.18
C ILE A 126 13.15 0.70 17.36
N ALA A 127 14.25 0.12 16.87
CA ALA A 127 14.24 -1.11 16.10
C ALA A 127 13.65 -2.27 16.89
N HIS A 128 14.04 -2.47 18.16
CA HIS A 128 13.47 -3.49 19.03
C HIS A 128 11.96 -3.36 19.19
N LYS A 129 11.45 -2.11 19.38
CA LYS A 129 10.01 -1.86 19.46
C LYS A 129 9.30 -2.39 18.21
N TYR A 130 9.75 -2.01 17.01
CA TYR A 130 9.08 -2.40 15.77
C TYR A 130 9.27 -3.88 15.41
N ILE A 131 10.42 -4.48 15.73
CA ILE A 131 10.64 -5.93 15.60
C ILE A 131 9.63 -6.71 16.46
N LYS A 132 9.39 -6.27 17.69
CA LYS A 132 8.38 -6.85 18.58
C LYS A 132 6.97 -6.64 18.03
N ASN A 133 6.65 -5.45 17.54
CA ASN A 133 5.32 -5.12 17.00
C ASN A 133 4.94 -5.99 15.78
N VAL A 134 5.93 -6.40 14.96
CA VAL A 134 5.70 -7.31 13.84
C VAL A 134 5.84 -8.79 14.21
N GLY A 135 5.95 -9.12 15.50
CA GLY A 135 6.02 -10.50 16.00
C GLY A 135 7.33 -11.23 15.71
N LEU A 136 8.44 -10.49 15.61
CA LEU A 136 9.79 -11.04 15.36
C LEU A 136 10.72 -10.96 16.58
N GLY A 137 10.17 -10.82 17.80
CA GLY A 137 10.96 -10.87 19.02
C GLY A 137 11.73 -12.19 19.14
N GLY A 138 13.03 -12.10 19.44
CA GLY A 138 13.96 -13.24 19.48
C GLY A 138 14.74 -13.49 18.19
N PHE A 139 14.41 -12.78 17.09
CA PHE A 139 15.10 -12.90 15.79
C PHE A 139 15.99 -11.68 15.47
N GLU A 140 16.27 -10.82 16.43
CA GLU A 140 16.99 -9.54 16.23
C GLU A 140 18.35 -9.73 15.59
N ASN A 141 19.06 -10.82 15.97
CA ASN A 141 20.39 -11.14 15.49
C ASN A 141 20.42 -12.05 14.24
N SER A 142 19.27 -12.57 13.82
CA SER A 142 19.17 -13.41 12.62
C SER A 142 19.43 -12.60 11.34
N PHE A 143 19.93 -13.29 10.33
CA PHE A 143 20.17 -12.71 9.00
C PHE A 143 19.03 -13.06 8.03
N PRO A 144 18.82 -12.30 6.94
CA PRO A 144 17.73 -12.52 6.00
C PRO A 144 17.64 -13.95 5.44
N HIS A 145 18.77 -14.64 5.24
CA HIS A 145 18.80 -16.01 4.73
C HIS A 145 18.34 -17.07 5.73
N GLU A 146 18.28 -16.73 7.03
CA GLU A 146 17.79 -17.61 8.10
C GLU A 146 16.27 -17.47 8.33
N LEU A 147 15.62 -16.52 7.60
CA LEU A 147 14.20 -16.19 7.80
C LEU A 147 13.32 -16.79 6.71
N SER A 148 12.08 -17.12 7.05
CA SER A 148 11.04 -17.45 6.08
C SER A 148 10.68 -16.22 5.22
N GLY A 149 9.97 -16.42 4.10
CA GLY A 149 9.48 -15.33 3.26
C GLY A 149 8.63 -14.31 4.03
N GLY A 150 7.68 -14.81 4.81
CA GLY A 150 6.82 -13.96 5.65
C GLY A 150 7.59 -13.22 6.75
N MET A 151 8.62 -13.83 7.35
CA MET A 151 9.49 -13.14 8.32
C MET A 151 10.28 -12.02 7.66
N ARG A 152 10.88 -12.25 6.48
CA ARG A 152 11.58 -11.20 5.73
C ARG A 152 10.66 -10.02 5.41
N GLN A 153 9.42 -10.29 5.06
CA GLN A 153 8.42 -9.27 4.80
C GLN A 153 8.11 -8.43 6.04
N ARG A 154 7.95 -9.08 7.19
CA ARG A 154 7.75 -8.40 8.48
C ARG A 154 8.96 -7.54 8.86
N VAL A 155 10.19 -7.96 8.54
CA VAL A 155 11.39 -7.12 8.70
C VAL A 155 11.32 -5.88 7.81
N GLY A 156 10.91 -6.04 6.54
CA GLY A 156 10.71 -4.91 5.61
C GLY A 156 9.69 -3.90 6.12
N LEU A 157 8.56 -4.40 6.68
CA LEU A 157 7.54 -3.56 7.30
C LEU A 157 8.07 -2.84 8.56
N ALA A 158 8.75 -3.56 9.46
CA ALA A 158 9.36 -2.97 10.66
C ALA A 158 10.37 -1.87 10.31
N ARG A 159 11.18 -2.07 9.26
CA ARG A 159 12.12 -1.08 8.74
C ARG A 159 11.41 0.18 8.21
N ALA A 160 10.30 0.00 7.50
CA ALA A 160 9.51 1.12 6.99
C ALA A 160 8.82 1.91 8.11
N LEU A 161 8.35 1.23 9.16
CA LEU A 161 7.70 1.85 10.31
C LEU A 161 8.70 2.60 11.21
N SER A 162 9.93 2.07 11.36
CA SER A 162 10.94 2.61 12.28
C SER A 162 11.37 4.04 11.96
N VAL A 163 11.32 4.43 10.69
CA VAL A 163 11.75 5.77 10.22
C VAL A 163 10.70 6.86 10.44
N ASP A 164 9.56 6.55 11.05
CA ASP A 164 8.46 7.47 11.37
C ASP A 164 7.96 8.31 10.17
N ALA A 165 7.91 7.69 9.01
CA ALA A 165 7.32 8.31 7.83
C ALA A 165 5.78 8.41 7.99
N GLN A 166 5.18 9.50 7.49
CA GLN A 166 3.73 9.73 7.56
C GLN A 166 2.94 8.91 6.54
N VAL A 167 3.59 8.52 5.43
CA VAL A 167 3.00 7.72 4.35
C VAL A 167 3.81 6.44 4.17
N LEU A 168 3.16 5.29 4.26
CA LEU A 168 3.74 3.98 3.96
C LEU A 168 3.21 3.48 2.63
N LEU A 169 4.14 3.17 1.74
CA LEU A 169 3.88 2.65 0.40
C LEU A 169 4.31 1.17 0.36
N MET A 170 3.41 0.26 0.02
CA MET A 170 3.67 -1.18 0.06
C MET A 170 3.35 -1.82 -1.30
N ASP A 171 4.35 -2.45 -1.90
CA ASP A 171 4.22 -3.14 -3.19
C ASP A 171 3.98 -4.63 -2.96
N GLU A 172 2.75 -5.09 -3.19
CA GLU A 172 2.28 -6.47 -3.00
C GLU A 172 2.72 -7.12 -1.67
N PRO A 173 2.36 -6.52 -0.51
CA PRO A 173 2.92 -6.91 0.79
C PRO A 173 2.57 -8.33 1.25
N PHE A 174 1.71 -9.05 0.56
CA PHE A 174 1.28 -10.40 0.94
C PHE A 174 1.68 -11.48 -0.06
N SER A 175 2.35 -11.13 -1.17
CA SER A 175 2.61 -12.05 -2.29
C SER A 175 3.54 -13.21 -1.95
N ALA A 176 4.48 -13.03 -1.02
CA ALA A 176 5.49 -14.02 -0.67
C ALA A 176 5.12 -14.88 0.56
N VAL A 177 3.86 -14.85 0.99
CA VAL A 177 3.39 -15.51 2.22
C VAL A 177 2.39 -16.60 1.88
N ASP A 178 2.51 -17.78 2.51
CA ASP A 178 1.50 -18.84 2.40
C ASP A 178 0.14 -18.39 2.97
N GLU A 179 -0.94 -19.07 2.58
CA GLU A 179 -2.32 -18.65 2.87
C GLU A 179 -2.61 -18.50 4.37
N GLN A 180 -2.12 -19.41 5.23
CA GLN A 180 -2.38 -19.33 6.67
C GLN A 180 -1.63 -18.16 7.31
N THR A 181 -0.36 -18.01 6.97
CA THR A 181 0.49 -16.91 7.43
C THR A 181 0.00 -15.58 6.88
N ARG A 182 -0.54 -15.54 5.66
CA ARG A 182 -1.09 -14.34 5.01
C ARG A 182 -2.25 -13.76 5.82
N ARG A 183 -3.21 -14.60 6.25
CA ARG A 183 -4.34 -14.16 7.08
C ARG A 183 -3.87 -13.51 8.36
N LYS A 184 -2.97 -14.17 9.08
CA LYS A 184 -2.40 -13.62 10.31
C LYS A 184 -1.68 -12.30 10.06
N PHE A 185 -0.94 -12.19 8.94
CA PHE A 185 -0.23 -10.96 8.61
C PHE A 185 -1.19 -9.81 8.24
N GLN A 186 -2.32 -10.09 7.58
CA GLN A 186 -3.38 -9.10 7.32
C GLN A 186 -3.97 -8.56 8.62
N GLU A 187 -4.28 -9.42 9.60
CA GLU A 187 -4.75 -9.02 10.92
C GLU A 187 -3.72 -8.17 11.67
N ASP A 188 -2.45 -8.59 11.67
CA ASP A 188 -1.35 -7.86 12.30
C ASP A 188 -1.18 -6.47 11.62
N LEU A 189 -1.28 -6.39 10.28
CA LEU A 189 -1.22 -5.12 9.56
C LEU A 189 -2.39 -4.21 9.95
N LEU A 190 -3.62 -4.72 10.00
CA LEU A 190 -4.77 -3.93 10.44
C LEU A 190 -4.59 -3.37 11.85
N SER A 191 -4.07 -4.18 12.77
CA SER A 191 -3.76 -3.73 14.13
C SER A 191 -2.70 -2.62 14.13
N LEU A 192 -1.67 -2.74 13.30
CA LEU A 192 -0.64 -1.72 13.14
C LEU A 192 -1.20 -0.42 12.53
N VAL A 193 -2.05 -0.52 11.50
CA VAL A 193 -2.71 0.65 10.89
C VAL A 193 -3.55 1.42 11.91
N GLN A 194 -4.23 0.73 12.81
CA GLN A 194 -5.03 1.36 13.87
C GLN A 194 -4.16 2.03 14.96
N GLN A 195 -2.99 1.47 15.26
CA GLN A 195 -2.07 1.99 16.27
C GLN A 195 -1.21 3.15 15.77
N GLU A 196 -0.83 3.10 14.50
CA GLU A 196 0.05 4.08 13.86
C GLU A 196 -0.82 5.10 13.13
N ASN A 197 -0.92 6.31 13.58
CA ASN A 197 -1.70 7.38 12.93
C ASN A 197 -1.03 7.83 11.61
N LYS A 198 -0.89 6.90 10.64
CA LYS A 198 -0.20 7.06 9.36
C LYS A 198 -1.14 6.74 8.21
N THR A 199 -0.79 7.19 7.03
CA THR A 199 -1.49 6.84 5.79
C THR A 199 -0.79 5.65 5.14
N PHE A 200 -1.57 4.64 4.78
CA PHE A 200 -1.07 3.43 4.14
C PHE A 200 -1.61 3.34 2.72
N ILE A 201 -0.72 3.11 1.77
CA ILE A 201 -1.06 2.87 0.37
C ILE A 201 -0.43 1.56 -0.02
N PHE A 202 -1.23 0.59 -0.44
CA PHE A 202 -0.66 -0.66 -0.93
C PHE A 202 -1.24 -1.06 -2.27
N VAL A 203 -0.45 -1.75 -3.07
CA VAL A 203 -0.89 -2.31 -4.33
C VAL A 203 -1.05 -3.82 -4.19
N THR A 204 -2.11 -4.35 -4.80
CA THR A 204 -2.38 -5.79 -4.85
C THR A 204 -3.11 -6.15 -6.14
N HIS A 205 -3.10 -7.43 -6.48
CA HIS A 205 -3.95 -8.03 -7.50
C HIS A 205 -5.07 -8.90 -6.89
N SER A 206 -5.08 -9.07 -5.55
CA SER A 206 -6.10 -9.86 -4.84
C SER A 206 -7.26 -8.96 -4.42
N ILE A 207 -8.45 -9.29 -4.92
CA ILE A 207 -9.70 -8.60 -4.58
C ILE A 207 -10.00 -8.78 -3.10
N GLU A 208 -9.87 -10.01 -2.59
CA GLU A 208 -10.15 -10.36 -1.20
C GLU A 208 -9.25 -9.60 -0.23
N GLU A 209 -7.96 -9.45 -0.57
CA GLU A 209 -7.03 -8.64 0.23
C GLU A 209 -7.48 -7.18 0.28
N ALA A 210 -7.77 -6.59 -0.90
CA ALA A 210 -8.18 -5.20 -0.99
C ALA A 210 -9.44 -4.93 -0.16
N VAL A 211 -10.47 -5.77 -0.30
CA VAL A 211 -11.75 -5.59 0.43
C VAL A 211 -11.58 -5.81 1.93
N TYR A 212 -10.71 -6.77 2.32
CA TYR A 212 -10.51 -7.10 3.74
C TYR A 212 -9.81 -6.01 4.53
N VAL A 213 -8.77 -5.36 3.94
CA VAL A 213 -7.90 -4.47 4.74
C VAL A 213 -8.17 -2.97 4.53
N SER A 214 -8.88 -2.56 3.47
CA SER A 214 -8.88 -1.16 3.03
C SER A 214 -10.05 -0.34 3.55
N ASP A 215 -9.78 0.95 3.77
CA ASP A 215 -10.80 1.99 3.92
C ASP A 215 -11.27 2.51 2.56
N GLN A 216 -10.36 2.49 1.57
CA GLN A 216 -10.61 2.89 0.20
C GLN A 216 -9.92 1.92 -0.77
N ILE A 217 -10.60 1.55 -1.85
CA ILE A 217 -10.07 0.75 -2.95
C ILE A 217 -10.14 1.59 -4.23
N ALA A 218 -9.00 1.81 -4.86
CA ALA A 218 -8.94 2.40 -6.20
C ALA A 218 -8.75 1.28 -7.21
N LEU A 219 -9.75 1.06 -8.06
CA LEU A 219 -9.73 0.04 -9.10
C LEU A 219 -9.08 0.61 -10.35
N LEU A 220 -7.98 -0.01 -10.80
CA LEU A 220 -7.28 0.35 -12.02
C LEU A 220 -7.63 -0.60 -13.17
N LEU A 221 -7.85 -0.05 -14.35
CA LEU A 221 -7.99 -0.80 -15.59
C LEU A 221 -6.64 -1.27 -16.13
N PRO A 222 -6.62 -2.24 -17.07
CA PRO A 222 -5.42 -2.59 -17.84
C PRO A 222 -4.81 -1.38 -18.55
N ARG A 223 -3.56 -1.55 -19.02
CA ARG A 223 -2.82 -0.49 -19.74
C ARG A 223 -3.54 -0.01 -21.00
N PRO A 224 -3.51 1.30 -21.26
CA PRO A 224 -2.97 2.39 -20.43
C PRO A 224 -3.87 2.65 -19.23
N SER A 225 -3.30 2.48 -18.03
CA SER A 225 -4.07 2.43 -16.79
C SER A 225 -4.65 3.79 -16.42
N ARG A 226 -5.87 3.74 -15.92
CA ARG A 226 -6.61 4.84 -15.32
C ARG A 226 -7.48 4.31 -14.18
N VAL A 227 -7.90 5.18 -13.29
CA VAL A 227 -8.85 4.82 -12.23
C VAL A 227 -10.22 4.57 -12.86
N SER A 228 -10.76 3.38 -12.68
CA SER A 228 -12.11 3.02 -13.11
C SER A 228 -13.14 3.42 -12.06
N GLU A 229 -12.84 3.08 -10.82
CA GLU A 229 -13.78 3.26 -9.72
C GLU A 229 -13.03 3.44 -8.40
N ILE A 230 -13.66 4.17 -7.45
CA ILE A 230 -13.22 4.27 -6.06
C ILE A 230 -14.33 3.66 -5.19
N ILE A 231 -13.99 2.59 -4.48
CA ILE A 231 -14.90 1.86 -3.59
C ILE A 231 -14.49 2.11 -2.16
N ARG A 232 -15.46 2.37 -1.27
CA ARG A 232 -15.23 2.54 0.17
C ARG A 232 -16.02 1.48 0.92
N PRO A 233 -15.35 0.42 1.41
CA PRO A 233 -15.99 -0.62 2.21
C PRO A 233 -16.37 -0.06 3.59
N THR A 234 -17.54 0.57 3.69
CA THR A 234 -18.03 1.17 4.94
C THR A 234 -18.68 0.09 5.80
N GLY A 235 -18.23 -0.06 7.05
CA GLY A 235 -18.85 -0.99 7.99
C GLY A 235 -18.19 -2.37 8.10
N ILE A 236 -17.38 -2.79 7.14
CA ILE A 236 -16.72 -4.10 7.16
C ILE A 236 -15.71 -4.19 8.31
N ARG A 237 -14.89 -3.18 8.53
CA ARG A 237 -13.85 -3.14 9.59
C ARG A 237 -14.38 -3.26 11.02
N ASN A 238 -15.61 -2.87 11.26
CA ASN A 238 -16.20 -2.85 12.62
C ASN A 238 -16.80 -4.19 13.05
N LYS A 239 -16.84 -5.19 12.17
CA LYS A 239 -17.56 -6.45 12.39
C LYS A 239 -16.72 -7.59 12.98
N GLY A 240 -15.43 -7.36 13.30
CA GLY A 240 -14.52 -8.38 13.82
C GLY A 240 -13.98 -9.30 12.71
N THR A 241 -12.73 -9.75 12.86
CA THR A 241 -11.97 -10.43 11.79
C THR A 241 -12.55 -11.78 11.36
N ASP A 242 -13.15 -12.54 12.27
CA ASP A 242 -13.60 -13.91 12.00
C ASP A 242 -14.82 -14.03 11.08
N ASN A 243 -15.67 -13.00 11.01
CA ASN A 243 -16.91 -13.02 10.27
C ASN A 243 -16.95 -12.16 8.99
N ILE A 244 -15.96 -11.30 8.77
CA ILE A 244 -15.92 -10.34 7.65
C ILE A 244 -16.13 -11.06 6.30
N ARG A 245 -15.45 -12.16 6.06
CA ARG A 245 -15.49 -12.90 4.77
C ARG A 245 -16.83 -13.60 4.50
N ARG A 246 -17.72 -13.67 5.48
CA ARG A 246 -19.09 -14.19 5.36
C ARG A 246 -20.14 -13.09 5.37
N ASP A 247 -19.71 -11.86 5.54
CA ASP A 247 -20.59 -10.70 5.56
C ASP A 247 -21.16 -10.45 4.16
N PRO A 248 -22.49 -10.27 4.01
CA PRO A 248 -23.09 -9.99 2.70
C PRO A 248 -22.49 -8.78 1.99
N GLU A 249 -22.19 -7.70 2.72
CA GLU A 249 -21.56 -6.49 2.14
C GLU A 249 -20.18 -6.78 1.59
N TYR A 250 -19.38 -7.60 2.31
CA TYR A 250 -18.07 -8.04 1.81
C TYR A 250 -18.22 -8.83 0.50
N LEU A 251 -19.14 -9.78 0.45
CA LEU A 251 -19.37 -10.61 -0.73
C LEU A 251 -19.87 -9.78 -1.92
N ASP A 252 -20.79 -8.85 -1.69
CA ASP A 252 -21.31 -7.95 -2.72
C ASP A 252 -20.20 -7.07 -3.32
N ILE A 253 -19.29 -6.54 -2.49
CA ILE A 253 -18.14 -5.75 -2.97
C ILE A 253 -17.19 -6.62 -3.79
N VAL A 254 -16.88 -7.84 -3.32
CA VAL A 254 -16.03 -8.80 -4.05
C VAL A 254 -16.65 -9.10 -5.42
N ASP A 255 -17.92 -9.46 -5.47
CA ASP A 255 -18.63 -9.78 -6.72
C ASP A 255 -18.70 -8.59 -7.68
N ARG A 256 -18.94 -7.37 -7.16
CA ARG A 256 -18.91 -6.14 -7.95
C ARG A 256 -17.55 -5.91 -8.60
N ILE A 257 -16.46 -6.04 -7.83
CA ILE A 257 -15.11 -5.87 -8.36
C ILE A 257 -14.78 -6.96 -9.38
N TRP A 258 -15.14 -8.21 -9.11
CA TRP A 258 -15.03 -9.31 -10.07
C TRP A 258 -15.77 -9.00 -11.37
N GLY A 259 -16.99 -8.52 -11.30
CA GLY A 259 -17.76 -8.09 -12.48
C GLY A 259 -17.04 -7.01 -13.29
N SER A 260 -16.41 -6.05 -12.63
CA SER A 260 -15.65 -4.96 -13.28
C SER A 260 -14.33 -5.42 -13.91
N LEU A 261 -13.72 -6.49 -13.39
CA LEU A 261 -12.42 -7.01 -13.87
C LEU A 261 -12.54 -8.22 -14.79
N ARG A 262 -13.69 -8.91 -14.82
CA ARG A 262 -13.87 -10.19 -15.53
C ARG A 262 -13.43 -10.14 -16.99
N ASP A 263 -13.69 -9.03 -17.69
CA ASP A 263 -13.35 -8.88 -19.10
C ASP A 263 -11.85 -8.62 -19.35
N TYR A 264 -11.06 -8.53 -18.26
CA TYR A 264 -9.63 -8.20 -18.28
C TYR A 264 -8.77 -9.26 -17.57
N VAL A 265 -9.37 -10.31 -17.03
CA VAL A 265 -8.67 -11.44 -16.43
C VAL A 265 -8.76 -12.60 -17.43
N GLU A 266 -7.71 -12.74 -18.26
CA GLU A 266 -7.43 -13.96 -19.04
C GLU A 266 -6.52 -14.90 -18.28
#